data_729a2bed6976162dfde264135a308919
#
_entry.id   729a2bed6976162dfde264135a308919
#
_cell.length_a   1.000
_cell.length_b   1.000
_cell.length_c   1.000
_cell.angle_alpha   90.00
_cell.angle_beta   90.00
_cell.angle_gamma   90.00
#
_symmetry.space_group_name_H-M   'P 1'
#
loop_
_entity.id
_entity.type
_entity.pdbx_description
1 polymer ?
#
loop_
_entity_poly.entity_id
_entity_poly.type
_entity_poly.pdbx_seq_one_letter_code
_entity_poly.pdbx_strand_id
1 'polypeptide(L)'
;VWDLSLQSAGLSIAFRSNAPEIKIRYVVKGALSMPHMPATGVSGIDLYATDNNGQERWCVGRYVMQDTITYDFSGLSYAAKTGKGFEYQLFLPLYNSVSWLEIGVPENTSFRFLPVSQEKPLVIYGACASRPGMAWGNILNRKSEHPVINLGFSGNGKLESELFDLLSEIDAKLFIIDCMPNLPGKSAEVIYDRTLKGVKKLRETSKAPILLVEHDGYANDVTSEKAEESYRVANTELRKAYNTLQEEQIPDIYYLTKEEIGIPADGMVDGVHSTDLGMQQYADSYLKKIREILHEKNEGPTSCIPCKQQRDS
;
A
#
# COMPACT_ATOMS: atom_id res chain seq x y z
N VAL A 1 -2.74 -15.40 9.98
CA VAL A 1 -3.28 -14.50 8.94
C VAL A 1 -4.58 -13.84 9.40
N TRP A 2 -5.53 -14.60 10.00
CA TRP A 2 -6.85 -14.05 10.38
C TRP A 2 -6.75 -12.79 11.26
N ASP A 3 -5.97 -12.80 12.33
CA ASP A 3 -5.83 -11.63 13.21
C ASP A 3 -5.22 -10.42 12.48
N LEU A 4 -4.32 -10.65 11.52
CA LEU A 4 -3.74 -9.61 10.69
C LEU A 4 -4.75 -9.03 9.69
N SER A 5 -5.69 -9.83 9.20
CA SER A 5 -6.74 -9.35 8.29
C SER A 5 -7.71 -8.38 8.96
N LEU A 6 -7.72 -8.32 10.29
CA LEU A 6 -8.50 -7.35 11.06
C LEU A 6 -7.81 -6.00 11.23
N GLN A 7 -6.53 -5.89 10.86
CA GLN A 7 -5.80 -4.61 10.86
C GLN A 7 -6.25 -3.74 9.68
N SER A 8 -6.12 -2.44 9.85
CA SER A 8 -6.66 -1.46 8.91
C SER A 8 -5.71 -1.10 7.77
N ALA A 9 -4.60 -1.86 7.60
CA ALA A 9 -3.64 -1.62 6.52
C ALA A 9 -4.34 -1.56 5.15
N GLY A 10 -4.04 -0.51 4.36
CA GLY A 10 -4.64 -0.30 3.05
C GLY A 10 -6.06 0.25 3.06
N LEU A 11 -6.72 0.35 4.21
CA LEU A 11 -8.03 0.97 4.31
C LEU A 11 -7.91 2.49 4.36
N SER A 12 -8.78 3.16 3.62
CA SER A 12 -8.91 4.62 3.66
C SER A 12 -10.37 5.06 3.56
N ILE A 13 -10.64 6.27 4.05
CA ILE A 13 -11.96 6.91 3.97
C ILE A 13 -11.83 8.14 3.10
N ALA A 14 -12.56 8.17 1.98
CA ALA A 14 -12.59 9.32 1.08
C ALA A 14 -13.84 10.17 1.35
N PHE A 15 -13.66 11.47 1.49
CA PHE A 15 -14.77 12.41 1.72
C PHE A 15 -14.44 13.80 1.17
N ARG A 16 -15.46 14.62 0.97
CA ARG A 16 -15.33 16.03 0.61
C ARG A 16 -15.85 16.90 1.74
N SER A 17 -15.11 17.96 2.07
CA SER A 17 -15.54 18.94 3.07
C SER A 17 -14.98 20.33 2.77
N ASN A 18 -15.72 21.39 3.16
CA ASN A 18 -15.24 22.76 3.20
C ASN A 18 -14.91 23.24 4.62
N ALA A 19 -14.86 22.31 5.58
CA ALA A 19 -14.59 22.64 6.97
C ALA A 19 -13.19 23.26 7.15
N PRO A 20 -13.04 24.31 7.98
CA PRO A 20 -11.74 24.89 8.31
C PRO A 20 -10.94 24.03 9.30
N GLU A 21 -11.63 23.08 9.94
CA GLU A 21 -11.04 22.09 10.86
C GLU A 21 -11.78 20.76 10.76
N ILE A 22 -11.05 19.69 10.98
CA ILE A 22 -11.58 18.31 11.01
C ILE A 22 -10.99 17.64 12.26
N LYS A 23 -11.85 17.06 13.09
CA LYS A 23 -11.46 16.30 14.26
C LYS A 23 -11.77 14.82 14.02
N ILE A 24 -10.81 13.95 14.28
CA ILE A 24 -10.97 12.51 14.16
C ILE A 24 -10.67 11.87 15.51
N ARG A 25 -11.56 10.99 15.96
CA ARG A 25 -11.40 10.21 17.18
C ARG A 25 -11.59 8.74 16.84
N TYR A 26 -10.76 7.89 17.41
CA TYR A 26 -10.88 6.45 17.18
C TYR A 26 -10.22 5.64 18.29
N VAL A 27 -10.55 4.36 18.33
CA VAL A 27 -10.02 3.39 19.28
C VAL A 27 -9.40 2.23 18.52
N VAL A 28 -8.19 1.83 18.93
CA VAL A 28 -7.48 0.67 18.38
C VAL A 28 -7.44 -0.46 19.41
N LYS A 29 -7.20 -1.69 18.96
CA LYS A 29 -7.23 -2.88 19.82
C LYS A 29 -5.85 -3.31 20.32
N GLY A 30 -4.79 -3.03 19.58
CA GLY A 30 -3.42 -3.48 19.85
C GLY A 30 -2.56 -2.45 20.54
N ALA A 31 -1.27 -2.76 20.69
CA ALA A 31 -0.26 -1.84 21.21
C ALA A 31 -0.12 -0.61 20.30
N LEU A 32 0.12 0.56 20.92
CA LEU A 32 0.20 1.82 20.16
C LEU A 32 1.47 1.93 19.31
N SER A 33 2.57 1.30 19.71
CA SER A 33 3.88 1.39 19.06
C SER A 33 4.59 0.04 19.04
N MET A 34 5.65 -0.06 18.23
CA MET A 34 6.56 -1.20 18.14
C MET A 34 8.01 -0.72 18.36
N PRO A 35 8.98 -1.60 18.69
CA PRO A 35 10.37 -1.18 18.92
C PRO A 35 11.00 -0.38 17.79
N HIS A 36 10.67 -0.68 16.55
CA HIS A 36 11.18 -0.04 15.32
C HIS A 36 10.21 0.99 14.73
N MET A 37 9.02 1.19 15.33
CA MET A 37 7.99 2.04 14.76
C MET A 37 7.22 2.83 15.84
N PRO A 38 7.19 4.18 15.75
CA PRO A 38 6.47 5.02 16.68
C PRO A 38 4.94 4.83 16.59
N ALA A 39 4.23 5.36 17.58
CA ALA A 39 2.77 5.26 17.63
C ALA A 39 2.08 5.85 16.38
N THR A 40 2.65 6.90 15.79
CA THR A 40 2.16 7.48 14.53
C THR A 40 2.28 6.54 13.33
N GLY A 41 3.22 5.62 13.34
CA GLY A 41 3.36 4.59 12.30
C GLY A 41 2.42 3.40 12.54
N VAL A 42 2.40 2.87 13.77
CA VAL A 42 1.62 1.67 14.12
C VAL A 42 0.12 1.95 14.17
N SER A 43 -0.26 3.00 14.90
CA SER A 43 -1.64 3.28 15.30
C SER A 43 -2.15 4.65 14.81
N GLY A 44 -1.30 5.44 14.15
CA GLY A 44 -1.66 6.76 13.64
C GLY A 44 -2.57 6.71 12.41
N ILE A 45 -3.01 7.89 12.02
CA ILE A 45 -3.73 8.15 10.77
C ILE A 45 -3.05 9.28 10.01
N ASP A 46 -3.19 9.26 8.69
CA ASP A 46 -2.75 10.37 7.83
C ASP A 46 -3.90 10.91 6.99
N LEU A 47 -4.03 12.21 6.95
CA LEU A 47 -5.01 12.92 6.13
C LEU A 47 -4.32 13.63 4.97
N TYR A 48 -4.77 13.37 3.76
CA TYR A 48 -4.35 14.07 2.55
C TYR A 48 -5.54 14.83 1.98
N ALA A 49 -5.28 16.06 1.53
CA ALA A 49 -6.25 16.88 0.81
C ALA A 49 -5.84 17.00 -0.65
N THR A 50 -6.79 16.84 -1.56
CA THR A 50 -6.62 17.14 -2.98
C THR A 50 -7.36 18.42 -3.30
N ASP A 51 -6.64 19.43 -3.77
CA ASP A 51 -7.21 20.70 -4.15
C ASP A 51 -7.93 20.65 -5.51
N ASN A 52 -8.58 21.74 -5.90
CA ASN A 52 -9.31 21.79 -7.16
C ASN A 52 -8.43 21.71 -8.42
N ASN A 53 -7.10 21.78 -8.26
CA ASN A 53 -6.12 21.61 -9.33
C ASN A 53 -5.52 20.19 -9.32
N GLY A 54 -6.02 19.29 -8.48
CA GLY A 54 -5.52 17.92 -8.34
C GLY A 54 -4.22 17.81 -7.53
N GLN A 55 -3.77 18.87 -6.86
CA GLN A 55 -2.57 18.81 -6.05
C GLN A 55 -2.87 18.20 -4.68
N GLU A 56 -2.16 17.13 -4.36
CA GLU A 56 -2.22 16.51 -3.04
C GLU A 56 -1.39 17.29 -2.01
N ARG A 57 -1.92 17.39 -0.81
CA ARG A 57 -1.27 18.00 0.35
C ARG A 57 -1.49 17.13 1.58
N TRP A 58 -0.42 16.79 2.28
CA TRP A 58 -0.53 16.19 3.60
C TRP A 58 -1.01 17.23 4.61
N CYS A 59 -2.07 16.90 5.33
CA CYS A 59 -2.64 17.76 6.37
C CYS A 59 -1.96 17.43 7.70
N VAL A 60 -1.34 18.44 8.31
CA VAL A 60 -0.70 18.29 9.63
C VAL A 60 -1.77 18.36 10.71
N GLY A 61 -1.88 17.28 11.50
CA GLY A 61 -2.78 17.20 12.65
C GLY A 61 -2.03 17.25 13.97
N ARG A 62 -2.61 17.87 14.99
CA ARG A 62 -2.21 17.66 16.39
C ARG A 62 -2.86 16.39 16.88
N TYR A 63 -2.13 15.56 17.62
CA TYR A 63 -2.63 14.27 18.05
C TYR A 63 -2.35 13.98 19.52
N VAL A 64 -3.21 13.16 20.09
CA VAL A 64 -3.06 12.58 21.44
C VAL A 64 -3.22 11.08 21.33
N MET A 65 -2.19 10.33 21.68
CA MET A 65 -2.15 8.87 21.67
C MET A 65 -2.46 8.31 23.07
N GLN A 66 -3.72 7.96 23.27
CA GLN A 66 -4.27 7.39 24.52
C GLN A 66 -5.29 6.30 24.17
N ASP A 67 -6.09 5.83 25.12
CA ASP A 67 -7.14 4.83 24.89
C ASP A 67 -8.11 5.26 23.77
N THR A 68 -8.47 6.56 23.74
CA THR A 68 -9.09 7.19 22.59
C THR A 68 -8.06 8.09 21.91
N ILE A 69 -7.66 7.73 20.70
CA ILE A 69 -6.73 8.52 19.90
C ILE A 69 -7.52 9.66 19.25
N THR A 70 -6.94 10.86 19.31
CA THR A 70 -7.55 12.05 18.73
C THR A 70 -6.57 12.75 17.80
N TYR A 71 -7.06 13.16 16.63
CA TYR A 71 -6.36 14.04 15.70
C TYR A 71 -7.20 15.29 15.45
N ASP A 72 -6.59 16.47 15.60
CA ASP A 72 -7.16 17.75 15.27
C ASP A 72 -6.43 18.37 14.09
N PHE A 73 -7.06 18.36 12.92
CA PHE A 73 -6.57 18.99 11.70
C PHE A 73 -7.20 20.39 11.61
N SER A 74 -6.40 21.41 11.87
CA SER A 74 -6.83 22.82 11.85
C SER A 74 -6.11 23.63 10.77
N GLY A 75 -6.61 24.82 10.48
CA GLY A 75 -6.01 25.68 9.46
C GLY A 75 -6.33 25.26 8.02
N LEU A 76 -7.36 24.45 7.81
CA LEU A 76 -7.85 24.02 6.49
C LEU A 76 -8.66 25.11 5.77
N SER A 77 -8.34 26.38 6.06
CA SER A 77 -9.14 27.55 5.64
C SER A 77 -9.21 27.79 4.13
N TYR A 78 -8.29 27.20 3.36
CA TYR A 78 -8.37 27.26 1.89
C TYR A 78 -9.59 26.52 1.35
N ALA A 79 -9.99 25.41 1.95
CA ALA A 79 -11.20 24.68 1.61
C ALA A 79 -12.45 25.56 1.80
N ALA A 80 -12.51 26.30 2.91
CA ALA A 80 -13.62 27.22 3.20
C ALA A 80 -13.67 28.40 2.22
N LYS A 81 -12.52 28.98 1.85
CA LYS A 81 -12.43 30.14 0.95
C LYS A 81 -12.91 29.85 -0.47
N THR A 82 -12.71 28.63 -0.96
CA THR A 82 -13.12 28.25 -2.32
C THR A 82 -14.61 27.93 -2.43
N GLY A 83 -15.31 27.78 -1.31
CA GLY A 83 -16.73 27.40 -1.24
C GLY A 83 -17.07 25.98 -1.71
N LYS A 84 -16.14 25.33 -2.45
CA LYS A 84 -16.33 23.99 -3.00
C LYS A 84 -15.77 22.89 -2.10
N GLY A 85 -14.93 23.24 -1.13
CA GLY A 85 -14.21 22.28 -0.28
C GLY A 85 -13.12 21.52 -1.04
N PHE A 86 -12.42 20.66 -0.31
CA PHE A 86 -11.42 19.75 -0.85
C PHE A 86 -11.89 18.31 -0.73
N GLU A 87 -11.34 17.44 -1.57
CA GLU A 87 -11.42 16.01 -1.36
C GLU A 87 -10.33 15.59 -0.40
N TYR A 88 -10.72 14.77 0.57
CA TYR A 88 -9.83 14.26 1.58
C TYR A 88 -9.76 12.74 1.49
N GLN A 89 -8.56 12.21 1.69
CA GLN A 89 -8.32 10.79 1.88
C GLN A 89 -7.68 10.57 3.24
N LEU A 90 -8.37 9.86 4.11
CA LEU A 90 -7.93 9.49 5.45
C LEU A 90 -7.42 8.06 5.41
N PHE A 91 -6.11 7.87 5.56
CA PHE A 91 -5.49 6.56 5.70
C PHE A 91 -5.54 6.08 7.14
N LEU A 92 -5.98 4.85 7.34
CA LEU A 92 -6.15 4.22 8.65
C LEU A 92 -4.86 3.55 9.13
N PRO A 93 -4.78 3.16 10.43
CA PRO A 93 -3.61 2.50 11.01
C PRO A 93 -3.14 1.27 10.25
N LEU A 94 -1.82 1.12 10.09
CA LEU A 94 -1.22 0.00 9.36
C LEU A 94 -1.17 -1.28 10.20
N TYR A 95 -0.93 -1.18 11.52
CA TYR A 95 -0.66 -2.33 12.38
C TYR A 95 -1.67 -2.47 13.52
N ASN A 96 -2.83 -1.85 13.37
CA ASN A 96 -3.89 -1.93 14.37
C ASN A 96 -5.26 -2.08 13.73
N SER A 97 -6.16 -2.73 14.47
CA SER A 97 -7.58 -2.81 14.14
C SER A 97 -8.28 -1.59 14.74
N VAL A 98 -9.03 -0.87 13.94
CA VAL A 98 -9.90 0.22 14.39
C VAL A 98 -11.24 -0.37 14.80
N SER A 99 -11.60 -0.27 16.07
CA SER A 99 -12.88 -0.78 16.58
C SER A 99 -14.01 0.24 16.53
N TRP A 100 -13.66 1.51 16.49
CA TRP A 100 -14.58 2.63 16.44
C TRP A 100 -13.85 3.87 15.88
N LEU A 101 -14.53 4.66 15.06
CA LEU A 101 -14.00 5.90 14.48
C LEU A 101 -15.14 6.88 14.24
N GLU A 102 -14.89 8.16 14.55
CA GLU A 102 -15.78 9.27 14.18
C GLU A 102 -14.98 10.40 13.53
N ILE A 103 -15.62 11.10 12.60
CA ILE A 103 -15.11 12.30 11.95
C ILE A 103 -16.07 13.45 12.30
N GLY A 104 -15.54 14.48 12.95
CA GLY A 104 -16.28 15.68 13.32
C GLY A 104 -15.85 16.90 12.50
N VAL A 105 -16.81 17.69 12.10
CA VAL A 105 -16.62 19.00 11.47
C VAL A 105 -17.51 20.04 12.15
N PRO A 106 -17.19 21.35 12.10
CA PRO A 106 -18.04 22.39 12.65
C PRO A 106 -19.45 22.40 12.02
N GLU A 107 -20.45 22.75 12.82
CA GLU A 107 -21.79 23.05 12.31
C GLU A 107 -21.72 24.11 11.19
N ASN A 108 -22.62 24.06 10.25
CA ASN A 108 -22.67 24.93 9.07
C ASN A 108 -21.55 24.75 8.06
N THR A 109 -20.80 23.63 8.12
CA THR A 109 -19.88 23.21 7.07
C THR A 109 -20.43 22.00 6.29
N SER A 110 -19.97 21.81 5.05
CA SER A 110 -20.37 20.68 4.26
C SER A 110 -19.47 19.47 4.55
N PHE A 111 -20.08 18.29 4.62
CA PHE A 111 -19.37 17.02 4.68
C PHE A 111 -20.14 15.95 3.91
N ARG A 112 -19.46 15.19 3.07
CA ARG A 112 -20.04 14.01 2.42
C ARG A 112 -18.96 12.97 2.12
N PHE A 113 -19.28 11.71 2.29
CA PHE A 113 -18.41 10.63 1.83
C PHE A 113 -18.38 10.58 0.30
N LEU A 114 -17.24 10.22 -0.26
CA LEU A 114 -17.09 9.96 -1.69
C LEU A 114 -17.34 8.47 -1.97
N PRO A 115 -17.89 8.14 -3.14
CA PRO A 115 -18.10 6.76 -3.52
C PRO A 115 -16.76 6.04 -3.72
N VAL A 116 -16.74 4.74 -3.47
CA VAL A 116 -15.60 3.88 -3.78
C VAL A 116 -15.45 3.78 -5.30
N SER A 117 -14.21 3.81 -5.77
CA SER A 117 -13.90 3.60 -7.20
C SER A 117 -14.45 2.26 -7.69
N GLN A 118 -15.00 2.24 -8.89
CA GLN A 118 -15.46 1.02 -9.57
C GLN A 118 -14.42 0.47 -10.56
N GLU A 119 -13.27 1.13 -10.67
CA GLU A 119 -12.16 0.65 -11.50
C GLU A 119 -11.54 -0.60 -10.90
N LYS A 120 -10.99 -1.47 -11.77
CA LYS A 120 -10.30 -2.67 -11.31
C LYS A 120 -9.06 -2.31 -10.48
N PRO A 121 -8.88 -2.90 -9.29
CA PRO A 121 -7.81 -2.54 -8.40
C PRO A 121 -6.46 -3.14 -8.81
N LEU A 122 -5.38 -2.47 -8.39
CA LEU A 122 -4.09 -3.10 -8.17
C LEU A 122 -4.18 -3.90 -6.87
N VAL A 123 -3.85 -5.17 -6.90
CA VAL A 123 -3.94 -6.06 -5.73
C VAL A 123 -2.54 -6.42 -5.26
N ILE A 124 -2.19 -6.00 -4.06
CA ILE A 124 -0.90 -6.27 -3.42
C ILE A 124 -1.05 -7.43 -2.45
N TYR A 125 -0.20 -8.44 -2.58
CA TYR A 125 -0.04 -9.51 -1.62
C TYR A 125 1.41 -9.56 -1.14
N GLY A 126 1.66 -9.18 0.13
CA GLY A 126 3.03 -9.10 0.63
C GLY A 126 3.20 -8.41 1.98
N ALA A 127 4.17 -7.50 2.08
CA ALA A 127 4.56 -6.80 3.31
C ALA A 127 4.41 -5.27 3.18
N CYS A 128 4.23 -4.58 4.33
CA CYS A 128 4.18 -3.12 4.42
C CYS A 128 4.83 -2.62 5.70
N ALA A 129 5.43 -1.42 5.65
CA ALA A 129 5.94 -0.69 6.80
C ALA A 129 5.78 0.83 6.61
N SER A 130 6.10 1.66 7.63
CA SER A 130 6.04 3.11 7.68
C SER A 130 4.72 3.68 8.22
N ARG A 131 4.54 5.03 8.26
CA ARG A 131 3.28 5.67 8.66
C ARG A 131 2.20 5.49 7.58
N PRO A 132 0.90 5.62 7.93
CA PRO A 132 -0.18 5.24 7.03
C PRO A 132 -0.09 5.82 5.62
N GLY A 133 0.03 7.12 5.47
CA GLY A 133 0.08 7.75 4.15
C GLY A 133 1.39 7.54 3.38
N MET A 134 2.43 7.03 4.03
CA MET A 134 3.75 6.75 3.42
C MET A 134 4.05 5.28 3.25
N ALA A 135 3.17 4.37 3.64
CA ALA A 135 3.28 2.98 3.19
C ALA A 135 3.24 2.93 1.66
N TRP A 136 4.16 2.21 1.03
CA TRP A 136 4.29 2.24 -0.43
C TRP A 136 3.00 1.91 -1.18
N GLY A 137 2.20 0.97 -0.67
CA GLY A 137 0.88 0.65 -1.23
C GLY A 137 -0.10 1.83 -1.16
N ASN A 138 -0.03 2.66 -0.11
CA ASN A 138 -0.85 3.87 0.02
C ASN A 138 -0.31 5.03 -0.83
N ILE A 139 0.99 5.09 -1.07
CA ILE A 139 1.57 6.00 -2.08
C ILE A 139 1.09 5.60 -3.47
N LEU A 140 1.07 4.29 -3.79
CA LEU A 140 0.48 3.80 -5.05
C LEU A 140 -0.98 4.22 -5.17
N ASN A 141 -1.78 4.03 -4.12
CA ASN A 141 -3.19 4.41 -4.12
C ASN A 141 -3.43 5.90 -4.38
N ARG A 142 -2.51 6.76 -3.94
CA ARG A 142 -2.58 8.21 -4.20
C ARG A 142 -2.07 8.61 -5.58
N LYS A 143 -1.08 7.89 -6.13
CA LYS A 143 -0.34 8.28 -7.34
C LYS A 143 -0.70 7.48 -8.58
N SER A 144 -1.42 6.37 -8.45
CA SER A 144 -1.93 5.60 -9.59
C SER A 144 -3.35 6.04 -9.96
N GLU A 145 -3.76 5.74 -11.18
CA GLU A 145 -5.15 5.94 -11.62
C GLU A 145 -6.09 4.82 -11.16
N HIS A 146 -5.53 3.78 -10.52
CA HIS A 146 -6.26 2.60 -10.08
C HIS A 146 -6.36 2.55 -8.56
N PRO A 147 -7.49 2.10 -8.00
CA PRO A 147 -7.59 1.82 -6.57
C PRO A 147 -6.62 0.69 -6.20
N VAL A 148 -6.19 0.67 -4.95
CA VAL A 148 -5.26 -0.35 -4.45
C VAL A 148 -5.94 -1.15 -3.34
N ILE A 149 -5.95 -2.48 -3.49
CA ILE A 149 -6.25 -3.43 -2.41
C ILE A 149 -4.91 -3.89 -1.84
N ASN A 150 -4.64 -3.53 -0.60
CA ASN A 150 -3.40 -3.87 0.07
C ASN A 150 -3.64 -5.03 1.05
N LEU A 151 -3.14 -6.19 0.70
CA LEU A 151 -3.15 -7.41 1.52
C LEU A 151 -1.73 -7.68 2.07
N GLY A 152 -1.15 -6.66 2.69
CA GLY A 152 0.12 -6.75 3.41
C GLY A 152 -0.09 -7.39 4.78
N PHE A 153 0.33 -8.64 4.93
CA PHE A 153 0.24 -9.39 6.18
C PHE A 153 1.61 -9.42 6.85
N SER A 154 1.87 -8.50 7.76
CA SER A 154 3.15 -8.35 8.49
C SER A 154 3.68 -9.69 9.00
N GLY A 155 4.89 -10.11 8.55
CA GLY A 155 5.52 -11.38 8.89
C GLY A 155 4.79 -12.65 8.38
N ASN A 156 3.68 -12.48 7.67
CA ASN A 156 2.91 -13.48 6.95
C ASN A 156 2.82 -13.05 5.47
N GLY A 157 2.02 -13.68 4.66
CA GLY A 157 2.14 -13.46 3.22
C GLY A 157 3.31 -14.29 2.68
N LYS A 158 3.22 -15.61 2.91
CA LYS A 158 4.28 -16.58 2.62
C LYS A 158 3.88 -17.48 1.45
N LEU A 159 3.17 -16.92 0.46
CA LEU A 159 2.65 -17.62 -0.70
C LEU A 159 1.74 -18.80 -0.30
N GLU A 160 0.88 -18.59 0.69
CA GLU A 160 -0.08 -19.58 1.15
C GLU A 160 -1.15 -19.84 0.07
N SER A 161 -1.45 -21.14 -0.18
CA SER A 161 -2.45 -21.55 -1.18
C SER A 161 -3.83 -20.97 -0.93
N GLU A 162 -4.23 -20.89 0.34
CA GLU A 162 -5.53 -20.38 0.77
C GLU A 162 -5.69 -18.88 0.45
N LEU A 163 -4.59 -18.14 0.45
CA LEU A 163 -4.63 -16.72 0.06
C LEU A 163 -4.71 -16.58 -1.47
N PHE A 164 -4.10 -17.46 -2.23
CA PHE A 164 -4.28 -17.46 -3.68
C PHE A 164 -5.72 -17.85 -4.08
N ASP A 165 -6.38 -18.71 -3.33
CA ASP A 165 -7.82 -18.99 -3.53
C ASP A 165 -8.66 -17.72 -3.38
N LEU A 166 -8.44 -16.94 -2.29
CA LEU A 166 -9.13 -15.67 -2.07
C LEU A 166 -8.75 -14.59 -3.10
N LEU A 167 -7.47 -14.50 -3.47
CA LEU A 167 -7.03 -13.57 -4.51
C LEU A 167 -7.69 -13.85 -5.85
N SER A 168 -7.93 -15.12 -6.16
CA SER A 168 -8.57 -15.55 -7.41
C SER A 168 -10.03 -15.09 -7.57
N GLU A 169 -10.68 -14.65 -6.49
CA GLU A 169 -12.03 -14.08 -6.48
C GLU A 169 -12.06 -12.59 -6.86
N ILE A 170 -10.88 -11.92 -6.90
CA ILE A 170 -10.78 -10.48 -7.15
C ILE A 170 -10.60 -10.22 -8.65
N ASP A 171 -11.48 -9.44 -9.26
CA ASP A 171 -11.31 -8.94 -10.63
C ASP A 171 -10.28 -7.81 -10.67
N ALA A 172 -9.00 -8.19 -10.58
CA ALA A 172 -7.88 -7.27 -10.48
C ALA A 172 -7.49 -6.65 -11.84
N LYS A 173 -6.91 -5.45 -11.79
CA LYS A 173 -6.18 -4.84 -12.90
C LYS A 173 -4.79 -5.43 -13.04
N LEU A 174 -4.13 -5.69 -11.91
CA LEU A 174 -2.78 -6.27 -11.79
C LEU A 174 -2.65 -6.91 -10.41
N PHE A 175 -2.04 -8.09 -10.33
CA PHE A 175 -1.59 -8.68 -9.08
C PHE A 175 -0.10 -8.38 -8.85
N ILE A 176 0.26 -7.92 -7.66
CA ILE A 176 1.62 -7.65 -7.22
C ILE A 176 1.93 -8.62 -6.09
N ILE A 177 2.81 -9.59 -6.34
CA ILE A 177 3.19 -10.63 -5.38
C ILE A 177 4.54 -10.25 -4.77
N ASP A 178 4.50 -9.58 -3.62
CA ASP A 178 5.64 -9.05 -2.87
C ASP A 178 5.84 -9.81 -1.55
N CYS A 179 5.97 -11.14 -1.66
CA CYS A 179 6.04 -12.03 -0.50
C CYS A 179 7.47 -12.34 -0.05
N MET A 180 8.48 -12.05 -0.87
CA MET A 180 9.87 -12.44 -0.59
C MET A 180 10.40 -11.95 0.76
N PRO A 181 10.07 -10.73 1.25
CA PRO A 181 10.49 -10.26 2.58
C PRO A 181 10.01 -11.14 3.75
N ASN A 182 8.97 -11.94 3.56
CA ASN A 182 8.42 -12.83 4.58
C ASN A 182 8.92 -14.30 4.47
N LEU A 183 9.76 -14.60 3.48
CA LEU A 183 10.24 -15.95 3.18
C LEU A 183 11.65 -16.30 3.64
N PRO A 184 12.51 -15.38 4.15
CA PRO A 184 13.80 -15.79 4.68
C PRO A 184 13.68 -16.93 5.70
N GLY A 185 14.55 -17.93 5.58
CA GLY A 185 14.50 -19.16 6.39
C GLY A 185 13.53 -20.25 5.90
N LYS A 186 12.78 -20.02 4.81
CA LYS A 186 12.08 -21.10 4.10
C LYS A 186 13.06 -21.84 3.18
N SER A 187 12.80 -23.14 2.96
CA SER A 187 13.61 -23.90 2.01
C SER A 187 13.39 -23.43 0.57
N ALA A 188 14.42 -23.57 -0.25
CA ALA A 188 14.41 -23.27 -1.67
C ALA A 188 13.21 -23.90 -2.39
N GLU A 189 12.97 -25.19 -2.15
CA GLU A 189 11.86 -25.95 -2.72
C GLU A 189 10.49 -25.34 -2.39
N VAL A 190 10.28 -24.92 -1.13
CA VAL A 190 9.01 -24.32 -0.69
C VAL A 190 8.75 -23.00 -1.41
N ILE A 191 9.76 -22.16 -1.58
CA ILE A 191 9.64 -20.86 -2.27
C ILE A 191 9.28 -21.08 -3.74
N TYR A 192 10.05 -21.94 -4.42
CA TYR A 192 9.84 -22.29 -5.82
C TYR A 192 8.44 -22.87 -6.05
N ASP A 193 8.09 -23.93 -5.31
CA ASP A 193 6.81 -24.63 -5.47
C ASP A 193 5.58 -23.75 -5.20
N ARG A 194 5.63 -22.95 -4.12
CA ARG A 194 4.52 -22.06 -3.77
C ARG A 194 4.33 -20.94 -4.79
N THR A 195 5.42 -20.42 -5.35
CA THR A 195 5.36 -19.41 -6.41
C THR A 195 4.68 -20.00 -7.65
N LEU A 196 5.11 -21.17 -8.13
CA LEU A 196 4.51 -21.80 -9.29
C LEU A 196 3.04 -22.12 -9.08
N LYS A 197 2.71 -22.76 -7.96
CA LYS A 197 1.31 -23.13 -7.64
C LYS A 197 0.42 -21.90 -7.52
N GLY A 198 0.88 -20.86 -6.84
CA GLY A 198 0.12 -19.63 -6.65
C GLY A 198 -0.16 -18.90 -7.96
N VAL A 199 0.86 -18.73 -8.82
CA VAL A 199 0.68 -18.10 -10.13
C VAL A 199 -0.26 -18.93 -11.02
N LYS A 200 -0.07 -20.25 -11.09
CA LYS A 200 -0.95 -21.12 -11.87
C LYS A 200 -2.40 -21.04 -11.37
N LYS A 201 -2.58 -20.98 -10.05
CA LYS A 201 -3.91 -20.82 -9.44
C LYS A 201 -4.60 -19.52 -9.87
N LEU A 202 -3.90 -18.39 -9.83
CA LEU A 202 -4.44 -17.13 -10.33
C LEU A 202 -4.80 -17.19 -11.82
N ARG A 203 -4.04 -17.92 -12.62
CA ARG A 203 -4.30 -18.08 -14.05
C ARG A 203 -5.53 -18.92 -14.38
N GLU A 204 -6.00 -19.76 -13.45
CA GLU A 204 -7.26 -20.52 -13.64
C GLU A 204 -8.46 -19.58 -13.80
N THR A 205 -8.45 -18.42 -13.15
CA THR A 205 -9.60 -17.51 -13.07
C THR A 205 -9.34 -16.12 -13.63
N SER A 206 -8.09 -15.67 -13.69
CA SER A 206 -7.73 -14.30 -14.06
C SER A 206 -6.74 -14.22 -15.22
N LYS A 207 -6.98 -13.25 -16.12
CA LYS A 207 -6.05 -12.83 -17.18
C LYS A 207 -5.25 -11.58 -16.79
N ALA A 208 -5.48 -11.02 -15.62
CA ALA A 208 -4.75 -9.83 -15.17
C ALA A 208 -3.24 -10.10 -15.11
N PRO A 209 -2.38 -9.16 -15.49
CA PRO A 209 -0.93 -9.31 -15.34
C PRO A 209 -0.56 -9.66 -13.89
N ILE A 210 0.54 -10.42 -13.72
CA ILE A 210 1.09 -10.76 -12.41
C ILE A 210 2.54 -10.26 -12.36
N LEU A 211 2.85 -9.41 -11.38
CA LEU A 211 4.18 -8.93 -11.10
C LEU A 211 4.76 -9.69 -9.92
N LEU A 212 5.82 -10.46 -10.15
CA LEU A 212 6.61 -11.12 -9.11
C LEU A 212 7.73 -10.18 -8.68
N VAL A 213 7.92 -10.01 -7.37
CA VAL A 213 8.85 -9.03 -6.83
C VAL A 213 9.90 -9.69 -5.96
N GLU A 214 11.16 -9.37 -6.18
CA GLU A 214 12.29 -9.83 -5.36
C GLU A 214 12.27 -9.17 -3.96
N HIS A 215 12.93 -9.79 -3.03
CA HIS A 215 13.34 -9.17 -1.77
C HIS A 215 14.34 -8.05 -2.07
N ASP A 216 14.13 -6.89 -1.49
CA ASP A 216 14.96 -5.69 -1.69
C ASP A 216 16.36 -5.74 -1.04
N GLY A 217 16.63 -6.78 -0.24
CA GLY A 217 17.86 -6.94 0.52
C GLY A 217 17.78 -6.43 1.95
N TYR A 218 18.90 -6.47 2.64
CA TYR A 218 19.07 -5.91 3.98
C TYR A 218 20.18 -4.85 3.98
N ALA A 219 20.08 -3.83 4.83
CA ALA A 219 21.10 -2.78 4.91
C ALA A 219 22.48 -3.30 5.34
N ASN A 220 22.54 -4.44 5.99
CA ASN A 220 23.77 -5.07 6.47
C ASN A 220 24.26 -6.26 5.62
N ASP A 221 23.73 -6.44 4.42
CA ASP A 221 24.09 -7.60 3.56
C ASP A 221 25.58 -7.62 3.19
N VAL A 222 26.20 -6.46 2.99
CA VAL A 222 27.64 -6.33 2.70
C VAL A 222 28.55 -6.67 3.92
N THR A 223 27.98 -6.71 5.13
CA THR A 223 28.71 -7.01 6.37
C THR A 223 28.29 -8.31 7.04
N SER A 224 27.23 -8.93 6.55
CA SER A 224 26.65 -10.15 7.08
C SER A 224 26.33 -11.14 5.94
N GLU A 225 27.22 -12.08 5.72
CA GLU A 225 27.04 -13.15 4.74
C GLU A 225 25.73 -13.92 4.97
N LYS A 226 25.34 -14.15 6.24
CA LYS A 226 24.06 -14.77 6.59
C LYS A 226 22.85 -13.94 6.16
N ALA A 227 22.92 -12.62 6.29
CA ALA A 227 21.86 -11.73 5.86
C ALA A 227 21.72 -11.76 4.33
N GLU A 228 22.83 -11.64 3.62
CA GLU A 228 22.88 -11.74 2.16
C GLU A 228 22.33 -13.09 1.66
N GLU A 229 22.82 -14.20 2.21
CA GLU A 229 22.40 -15.52 1.80
C GLU A 229 20.89 -15.74 1.99
N SER A 230 20.28 -15.21 3.06
CA SER A 230 18.88 -15.45 3.39
C SER A 230 17.91 -14.91 2.33
N TYR A 231 18.13 -13.68 1.83
CA TYR A 231 17.28 -13.13 0.77
C TYR A 231 17.73 -13.62 -0.63
N ARG A 232 19.02 -13.89 -0.82
CA ARG A 232 19.55 -14.42 -2.08
C ARG A 232 18.90 -15.75 -2.44
N VAL A 233 18.71 -16.65 -1.47
CA VAL A 233 17.99 -17.91 -1.67
C VAL A 233 16.55 -17.61 -2.14
N ALA A 234 15.85 -16.69 -1.49
CA ALA A 234 14.48 -16.33 -1.85
C ALA A 234 14.40 -15.78 -3.28
N ASN A 235 15.26 -14.82 -3.64
CA ASN A 235 15.30 -14.23 -4.97
C ASN A 235 15.71 -15.23 -6.06
N THR A 236 16.67 -16.12 -5.77
CA THR A 236 17.10 -17.18 -6.70
C THR A 236 15.93 -18.10 -7.04
N GLU A 237 15.18 -18.57 -6.04
CA GLU A 237 14.08 -19.51 -6.29
C GLU A 237 12.86 -18.81 -6.90
N LEU A 238 12.60 -17.53 -6.57
CA LEU A 238 11.61 -16.74 -7.27
C LEU A 238 11.94 -16.60 -8.76
N ARG A 239 13.20 -16.28 -9.08
CA ARG A 239 13.67 -16.14 -10.46
C ARG A 239 13.58 -17.46 -11.23
N LYS A 240 13.95 -18.55 -10.59
CA LYS A 240 13.83 -19.88 -11.17
C LYS A 240 12.35 -20.23 -11.46
N ALA A 241 11.46 -19.95 -10.52
CA ALA A 241 10.02 -20.13 -10.74
C ALA A 241 9.50 -19.25 -11.90
N TYR A 242 9.94 -18.00 -11.96
CA TYR A 242 9.61 -17.11 -13.07
C TYR A 242 10.08 -17.67 -14.42
N ASN A 243 11.32 -18.14 -14.53
CA ASN A 243 11.85 -18.73 -15.76
C ASN A 243 11.04 -19.96 -16.18
N THR A 244 10.69 -20.84 -15.22
CA THR A 244 9.83 -22.00 -15.50
C THR A 244 8.45 -21.58 -16.02
N LEU A 245 7.84 -20.55 -15.46
CA LEU A 245 6.56 -20.02 -15.94
C LEU A 245 6.69 -19.46 -17.37
N GLN A 246 7.82 -18.83 -17.71
CA GLN A 246 8.10 -18.37 -19.09
C GLN A 246 8.30 -19.54 -20.06
N GLU A 247 9.04 -20.58 -19.67
CA GLU A 247 9.23 -21.81 -20.46
C GLU A 247 7.91 -22.55 -20.70
N GLU A 248 7.03 -22.57 -19.71
CA GLU A 248 5.67 -23.10 -19.82
C GLU A 248 4.71 -22.17 -20.58
N GLN A 249 5.18 -21.03 -21.07
CA GLN A 249 4.41 -20.03 -21.83
C GLN A 249 3.18 -19.51 -21.06
N ILE A 250 3.28 -19.40 -19.73
CA ILE A 250 2.23 -18.75 -18.91
C ILE A 250 2.23 -17.26 -19.24
N PRO A 251 1.12 -16.69 -19.74
CA PRO A 251 1.10 -15.32 -20.25
C PRO A 251 1.14 -14.27 -19.13
N ASP A 252 1.58 -13.07 -19.49
CA ASP A 252 1.48 -11.84 -18.68
C ASP A 252 2.06 -11.95 -17.27
N ILE A 253 3.21 -12.65 -17.15
CA ILE A 253 4.00 -12.70 -15.93
C ILE A 253 5.20 -11.77 -16.08
N TYR A 254 5.34 -10.85 -15.14
CA TYR A 254 6.38 -9.83 -15.09
C TYR A 254 7.24 -10.00 -13.84
N TYR A 255 8.39 -9.35 -13.83
CA TYR A 255 9.37 -9.48 -12.78
C TYR A 255 9.98 -8.13 -12.41
N LEU A 256 10.15 -7.88 -11.10
CA LEU A 256 10.81 -6.69 -10.56
C LEU A 256 11.98 -7.15 -9.70
N THR A 257 13.18 -6.73 -10.05
CA THR A 257 14.41 -7.14 -9.38
C THR A 257 14.74 -6.26 -8.19
N LYS A 258 15.59 -6.77 -7.28
CA LYS A 258 16.18 -6.00 -6.17
C LYS A 258 16.83 -4.70 -6.66
N GLU A 259 17.58 -4.78 -7.76
CA GLU A 259 18.29 -3.64 -8.36
C GLU A 259 17.33 -2.59 -8.92
N GLU A 260 16.22 -3.02 -9.53
CA GLU A 260 15.17 -2.10 -10.01
C GLU A 260 14.42 -1.42 -8.86
N ILE A 261 14.23 -2.13 -7.72
CA ILE A 261 13.66 -1.53 -6.49
C ILE A 261 14.62 -0.48 -5.94
N GLY A 262 15.88 -0.82 -5.74
CA GLY A 262 16.98 0.10 -5.48
C GLY A 262 16.84 0.87 -4.15
N ILE A 263 16.48 0.19 -3.04
CA ILE A 263 16.38 0.86 -1.73
C ILE A 263 17.78 1.29 -1.27
N PRO A 264 17.98 2.58 -0.98
CA PRO A 264 19.27 3.06 -0.46
C PRO A 264 19.49 2.59 0.98
N ALA A 265 20.75 2.47 1.40
CA ALA A 265 21.08 2.06 2.77
C ALA A 265 20.42 2.95 3.83
N ASP A 266 20.33 4.26 3.61
CA ASP A 266 19.65 5.24 4.47
C ASP A 266 18.12 5.17 4.37
N GLY A 267 17.61 4.33 3.49
CA GLY A 267 16.18 4.07 3.32
C GLY A 267 15.58 3.10 4.32
N MET A 268 16.37 2.60 5.30
CA MET A 268 15.92 1.61 6.27
C MET A 268 16.01 2.12 7.72
N VAL A 269 15.06 1.67 8.58
CA VAL A 269 14.99 2.04 10.00
C VAL A 269 15.94 1.19 10.85
N ASP A 270 15.92 -0.12 10.64
CA ASP A 270 16.59 -1.13 11.46
C ASP A 270 17.38 -2.15 10.60
N GLY A 271 17.58 -1.82 9.34
CA GLY A 271 18.25 -2.69 8.36
C GLY A 271 17.32 -3.66 7.63
N VAL A 272 16.03 -3.70 8.01
CA VAL A 272 14.99 -4.57 7.44
C VAL A 272 13.77 -3.75 6.98
N HIS A 273 13.28 -2.85 7.85
CA HIS A 273 12.08 -2.07 7.60
C HIS A 273 12.42 -0.70 7.01
N SER A 274 11.70 -0.32 5.96
CA SER A 274 11.98 0.93 5.25
C SER A 274 11.47 2.16 5.99
N THR A 275 12.24 3.26 5.89
CA THR A 275 11.83 4.62 6.28
C THR A 275 10.83 5.19 5.26
N ASP A 276 10.30 6.41 5.51
CA ASP A 276 9.52 7.16 4.50
C ASP A 276 10.28 7.33 3.18
N LEU A 277 11.61 7.51 3.22
CA LEU A 277 12.47 7.59 2.03
C LEU A 277 12.48 6.25 1.28
N GLY A 278 12.70 5.15 1.98
CA GLY A 278 12.67 3.80 1.37
C GLY A 278 11.30 3.48 0.79
N MET A 279 10.22 3.80 1.49
CA MET A 279 8.85 3.59 1.02
C MET A 279 8.52 4.42 -0.23
N GLN A 280 9.03 5.65 -0.33
CA GLN A 280 8.88 6.46 -1.54
C GLN A 280 9.64 5.82 -2.71
N GLN A 281 10.85 5.32 -2.48
CA GLN A 281 11.66 4.62 -3.50
C GLN A 281 10.96 3.34 -3.97
N TYR A 282 10.39 2.54 -3.04
CA TYR A 282 9.55 1.40 -3.38
C TYR A 282 8.41 1.81 -4.31
N ALA A 283 7.61 2.79 -3.88
CA ALA A 283 6.45 3.23 -4.63
C ALA A 283 6.83 3.74 -6.04
N ASP A 284 7.93 4.48 -6.18
CA ASP A 284 8.37 5.02 -7.47
C ASP A 284 8.83 3.88 -8.42
N SER A 285 9.53 2.87 -7.90
CA SER A 285 9.94 1.69 -8.68
C SER A 285 8.74 0.88 -9.16
N TYR A 286 7.77 0.65 -8.26
CA TYR A 286 6.54 -0.06 -8.60
C TYR A 286 5.68 0.71 -9.60
N LEU A 287 5.50 2.03 -9.41
CA LEU A 287 4.75 2.86 -10.35
C LEU A 287 5.36 2.82 -11.76
N LYS A 288 6.68 2.88 -11.84
CA LYS A 288 7.38 2.74 -13.12
C LYS A 288 7.05 1.40 -13.78
N LYS A 289 7.20 0.30 -13.03
CA LYS A 289 6.94 -1.06 -13.55
C LYS A 289 5.46 -1.27 -13.88
N ILE A 290 4.53 -0.78 -13.06
CA ILE A 290 3.08 -0.85 -13.32
C ILE A 290 2.73 -0.14 -14.63
N ARG A 291 3.25 1.08 -14.86
CA ARG A 291 3.03 1.82 -16.10
C ARG A 291 3.56 1.10 -17.32
N GLU A 292 4.74 0.47 -17.21
CA GLU A 292 5.31 -0.38 -18.27
C GLU A 292 4.37 -1.56 -18.58
N ILE A 293 3.90 -2.28 -17.58
CA ILE A 293 3.01 -3.44 -17.72
C ILE A 293 1.66 -3.05 -18.31
N LEU A 294 1.07 -1.95 -17.84
CA LEU A 294 -0.25 -1.50 -18.27
C LEU A 294 -0.23 -0.62 -19.52
N HIS A 295 0.96 -0.37 -20.10
CA HIS A 295 1.17 0.53 -21.25
C HIS A 295 0.65 1.94 -21.03
N GLU A 296 0.73 2.44 -19.80
CA GLU A 296 0.34 3.79 -19.43
C GLU A 296 1.44 4.79 -19.77
N LYS A 297 1.04 5.98 -20.22
CA LYS A 297 2.02 7.03 -20.52
C LYS A 297 2.69 7.50 -19.23
N ASN A 298 4.00 7.75 -19.29
CA ASN A 298 4.75 8.46 -18.26
C ASN A 298 4.35 9.94 -18.25
N GLU A 299 3.12 10.25 -17.89
CA GLU A 299 2.73 11.61 -17.60
C GLU A 299 3.23 11.90 -16.16
N GLY A 300 4.07 12.93 -16.01
CA GLY A 300 4.42 13.48 -14.69
C GLY A 300 3.11 13.78 -13.92
N PRO A 301 3.14 14.13 -12.61
CA PRO A 301 1.97 14.15 -11.74
C PRO A 301 0.81 14.86 -12.43
N THR A 302 -0.07 14.08 -13.02
CA THR A 302 -1.22 14.54 -13.80
C THR A 302 -2.23 15.13 -12.84
N SER A 303 -2.49 16.39 -13.05
CA SER A 303 -3.66 17.07 -12.58
C SER A 303 -4.92 16.35 -13.05
N CYS A 304 -5.73 15.91 -12.10
CA CYS A 304 -7.15 15.55 -12.21
C CYS A 304 -7.53 14.30 -13.01
N ILE A 305 -8.09 13.35 -12.30
CA ILE A 305 -9.16 12.49 -12.84
C ILE A 305 -10.28 13.44 -13.29
N PRO A 306 -10.67 13.47 -14.58
CA PRO A 306 -11.79 14.32 -15.00
C PRO A 306 -13.06 13.79 -14.35
N CYS A 307 -13.61 14.58 -13.44
CA CYS A 307 -14.97 14.37 -12.97
C CYS A 307 -15.89 14.46 -14.21
N LYS A 308 -16.32 13.32 -14.73
CA LYS A 308 -17.33 13.28 -15.80
C LYS A 308 -18.56 14.02 -15.27
N GLN A 309 -18.81 15.17 -15.84
CA GLN A 309 -20.04 15.92 -15.63
C GLN A 309 -21.22 15.00 -15.90
N GLN A 310 -21.89 14.56 -14.86
CA GLN A 310 -23.28 14.14 -15.00
C GLN A 310 -24.06 15.38 -15.43
N ARG A 311 -24.52 15.39 -16.66
CA ARG A 311 -25.49 16.36 -17.15
C ARG A 311 -26.77 16.12 -16.34
N ASP A 312 -27.14 17.12 -15.58
CA ASP A 312 -28.47 17.24 -15.01
C ASP A 312 -29.48 17.23 -16.17
N SER A 313 -30.37 16.25 -16.15
CA SER A 313 -31.62 16.24 -16.89
C SER A 313 -32.77 16.11 -15.92
#